data_f28193ea9e41d43af5837d44f099c925
#
_entry.id   f28193ea9e41d43af5837d44f099c925
#
_cell.length_a   1.000
_cell.length_b   1.000
_cell.length_c   1.000
_cell.angle_alpha   90.00
_cell.angle_beta   90.00
_cell.angle_gamma   90.00
#
_symmetry.space_group_name_H-M   'P 1'
#
loop_
_entity.id
_entity.type
_entity.pdbx_description
1 polymer ?
#
loop_
_entity_poly.entity_id
_entity_poly.type
_entity_poly.pdbx_seq_one_letter_code
_entity_poly.pdbx_strand_id
1 'polypeptide(L)'
;MKKLHKFFALLTSALLTNAHASEYYSFVASSEFMAPKILQSFDLELDFLGEQDEQRAAIESSAQYFLKRFENSYTFIPIIRNMIAQEGLPQEFLFVAMVESEFIINAQSSKRASGIWQFMPNTAKSLGLEINDYIDERKDLIKSTRAALGYLKFLYEQTGQQWYLAVMAYNCGYGRLLKAIEQADGDTSLNTLLDEEKQYLPPETRNYIRKIVAMSLVFNDADFLKNNNLEYLLNRGATDTLATLKLKSGVPLGLVANSIGLSLNELKKYNMHFKYAFLPPGPADKEYNVYIPYEKLSLFRQNFDTNYKPNSAFILHKVQKGETLTSISRQYKTTINELKRVNGLKNSFLSINQKLVIPILKT
;
A
#
# COMPACT_ATOMS: atom_id res chain seq x y z
N MET A 1 50.32 -18.67 13.52
CA MET A 1 50.34 -17.42 14.29
C MET A 1 51.11 -16.24 13.65
N LYS A 2 52.19 -16.43 12.88
CA LYS A 2 52.95 -15.32 12.24
C LYS A 2 52.28 -14.68 10.97
N LYS A 3 51.29 -15.29 10.36
CA LYS A 3 50.54 -14.71 9.20
C LYS A 3 49.41 -13.80 9.61
N LEU A 4 48.85 -13.97 10.81
CA LEU A 4 47.74 -13.13 11.32
C LEU A 4 48.19 -11.74 11.76
N HIS A 5 49.43 -11.63 12.26
CA HIS A 5 50.01 -10.35 12.71
C HIS A 5 50.41 -9.41 11.57
N LYS A 6 50.70 -9.93 10.37
CA LYS A 6 50.98 -9.10 9.20
C LYS A 6 49.71 -8.52 8.55
N PHE A 7 48.58 -9.18 8.72
CA PHE A 7 47.28 -8.68 8.24
C PHE A 7 46.77 -7.52 9.10
N PHE A 8 46.99 -7.59 10.42
CA PHE A 8 46.60 -6.51 11.34
C PHE A 8 47.50 -5.27 11.22
N ALA A 9 48.77 -5.40 10.89
CA ALA A 9 49.67 -4.25 10.73
C ALA A 9 49.46 -3.46 9.43
N LEU A 10 48.87 -4.06 8.39
CA LEU A 10 48.45 -3.38 7.16
C LEU A 10 47.12 -2.61 7.32
N LEU A 11 46.26 -3.05 8.24
CA LEU A 11 45.00 -2.39 8.57
C LEU A 11 45.19 -1.09 9.37
N THR A 12 46.25 -0.98 10.19
CA THR A 12 46.47 0.21 11.01
C THR A 12 47.17 1.37 10.26
N SER A 13 47.81 1.12 9.12
CA SER A 13 48.39 2.18 8.29
C SER A 13 47.39 2.80 7.25
N ALA A 14 46.25 2.16 7.02
CA ALA A 14 45.17 2.65 6.14
C ALA A 14 44.13 3.55 6.87
N LEU A 15 44.23 3.65 8.20
CA LEU A 15 43.26 4.36 9.06
C LEU A 15 43.44 5.89 9.09
N LEU A 16 44.37 6.45 8.32
CA LEU A 16 44.65 7.89 8.33
C LEU A 16 44.23 8.67 7.06
N THR A 17 43.63 8.01 6.08
CA THR A 17 43.16 8.70 4.87
C THR A 17 41.91 8.08 4.30
N ASN A 18 40.77 8.10 4.96
CA ASN A 18 39.48 8.09 4.19
C ASN A 18 38.28 7.93 5.12
N ALA A 19 37.49 8.98 5.23
CA ALA A 19 36.12 8.93 5.78
C ALA A 19 35.28 7.84 5.08
N HIS A 20 35.50 7.60 3.79
CA HIS A 20 34.84 6.54 3.02
C HIS A 20 35.14 5.11 3.44
N ALA A 21 36.33 4.83 4.00
CA ALA A 21 36.64 3.49 4.48
C ALA A 21 35.91 3.15 5.80
N SER A 22 35.69 4.13 6.67
CA SER A 22 34.93 3.95 7.90
C SER A 22 33.45 3.70 7.64
N GLU A 23 32.88 4.36 6.65
CA GLU A 23 31.49 4.16 6.19
C GLU A 23 31.27 2.77 5.59
N TYR A 24 32.22 2.28 4.78
CA TYR A 24 32.17 0.93 4.21
C TYR A 24 32.26 -0.17 5.28
N TYR A 25 33.10 -0.02 6.30
CA TYR A 25 33.22 -1.00 7.39
C TYR A 25 32.02 -0.98 8.35
N SER A 26 31.39 0.16 8.62
CA SER A 26 30.16 0.22 9.40
C SER A 26 28.99 -0.40 8.65
N PHE A 27 28.94 -0.20 7.34
CA PHE A 27 27.94 -0.79 6.45
C PHE A 27 28.04 -2.33 6.43
N VAL A 28 29.21 -2.90 6.22
CA VAL A 28 29.43 -4.36 6.23
C VAL A 28 29.05 -4.95 7.60
N ALA A 29 29.43 -4.30 8.71
CA ALA A 29 29.11 -4.78 10.05
C ALA A 29 27.61 -4.71 10.38
N SER A 30 26.89 -3.68 9.95
CA SER A 30 25.43 -3.57 10.19
C SER A 30 24.64 -4.54 9.32
N SER A 31 25.04 -4.72 8.06
CA SER A 31 24.37 -5.65 7.14
C SER A 31 24.62 -7.11 7.53
N GLU A 32 25.82 -7.49 7.97
CA GLU A 32 26.12 -8.83 8.47
C GLU A 32 25.27 -9.23 9.69
N PHE A 33 24.83 -8.27 10.51
CA PHE A 33 24.02 -8.55 11.69
C PHE A 33 22.52 -8.61 11.38
N MET A 34 22.06 -7.79 10.44
CA MET A 34 20.63 -7.71 10.11
C MET A 34 20.18 -8.71 9.04
N ALA A 35 21.07 -9.07 8.13
CA ALA A 35 20.76 -9.96 7.02
C ALA A 35 20.23 -11.34 7.47
N PRO A 36 20.85 -12.06 8.44
CA PRO A 36 20.31 -13.33 8.90
C PRO A 36 18.89 -13.21 9.47
N LYS A 37 18.60 -12.13 10.20
CA LYS A 37 17.29 -11.88 10.78
C LYS A 37 16.23 -11.61 9.70
N ILE A 38 16.59 -10.86 8.67
CA ILE A 38 15.71 -10.58 7.54
C ILE A 38 15.39 -11.87 6.78
N LEU A 39 16.38 -12.70 6.50
CA LEU A 39 16.17 -13.99 5.85
C LEU A 39 15.29 -14.91 6.69
N GLN A 40 15.56 -15.02 7.99
CA GLN A 40 14.74 -15.78 8.93
C GLN A 40 13.28 -15.33 8.93
N SER A 41 13.01 -14.03 8.73
CA SER A 41 11.64 -13.50 8.61
C SER A 41 10.87 -14.05 7.41
N PHE A 42 11.56 -14.65 6.44
CA PHE A 42 10.98 -15.27 5.26
C PHE A 42 11.22 -16.78 5.19
N ASP A 43 11.77 -17.38 6.24
CA ASP A 43 12.20 -18.81 6.29
C ASP A 43 13.24 -19.13 5.20
N LEU A 44 14.19 -18.20 4.98
CA LEU A 44 15.23 -18.30 3.97
C LEU A 44 16.59 -18.62 4.58
N GLU A 45 17.39 -19.39 3.84
CA GLU A 45 18.75 -19.74 4.21
C GLU A 45 19.77 -18.63 3.83
N LEU A 46 20.96 -18.67 4.43
CA LEU A 46 21.99 -17.64 4.24
C LEU A 46 22.57 -17.62 2.82
N ASP A 47 22.56 -18.73 2.11
CA ASP A 47 23.04 -18.85 0.72
C ASP A 47 22.23 -17.98 -0.25
N PHE A 48 20.98 -17.69 0.09
CA PHE A 48 20.13 -16.78 -0.69
C PHE A 48 20.71 -15.36 -0.81
N LEU A 49 21.61 -14.94 0.06
CA LEU A 49 22.23 -13.61 0.00
C LEU A 49 23.15 -13.43 -1.21
N GLY A 50 23.83 -14.47 -1.66
CA GLY A 50 24.71 -14.40 -2.82
C GLY A 50 23.99 -14.00 -4.12
N GLU A 51 22.68 -14.20 -4.19
CA GLU A 51 21.85 -13.81 -5.32
C GLU A 51 21.32 -12.36 -5.25
N GLN A 52 21.56 -11.65 -4.12
CA GLN A 52 20.91 -10.36 -3.86
C GLN A 52 21.76 -9.13 -4.23
N ASP A 53 23.05 -9.28 -4.44
CA ASP A 53 23.98 -8.15 -4.59
C ASP A 53 23.62 -7.25 -5.78
N GLU A 54 23.25 -7.84 -6.91
CA GLU A 54 22.89 -7.09 -8.12
C GLU A 54 21.58 -6.30 -7.91
N GLN A 55 20.56 -6.92 -7.30
CA GLN A 55 19.28 -6.27 -7.02
C GLN A 55 19.43 -5.20 -5.94
N ARG A 56 20.24 -5.45 -4.92
CA ARG A 56 20.57 -4.47 -3.91
C ARG A 56 21.24 -3.24 -4.51
N ALA A 57 22.25 -3.42 -5.34
CA ALA A 57 22.91 -2.31 -6.05
C ALA A 57 21.95 -1.51 -6.93
N ALA A 58 21.01 -2.19 -7.62
CA ALA A 58 19.97 -1.54 -8.40
C ALA A 58 19.02 -0.70 -7.53
N ILE A 59 18.62 -1.19 -6.36
CA ILE A 59 17.78 -0.45 -5.40
C ILE A 59 18.54 0.75 -4.84
N GLU A 60 19.78 0.58 -4.40
CA GLU A 60 20.63 1.66 -3.89
C GLU A 60 20.86 2.76 -4.94
N SER A 61 21.12 2.40 -6.20
CA SER A 61 21.27 3.35 -7.29
C SER A 61 19.99 4.13 -7.61
N SER A 62 18.84 3.55 -7.27
CA SER A 62 17.52 4.15 -7.44
C SER A 62 17.02 4.86 -6.18
N ALA A 63 17.88 5.07 -5.18
CA ALA A 63 17.49 5.60 -3.86
C ALA A 63 16.71 6.91 -3.95
N GLN A 64 17.13 7.86 -4.79
CA GLN A 64 16.45 9.15 -4.98
C GLN A 64 15.02 8.99 -5.52
N TYR A 65 14.76 8.00 -6.36
CA TYR A 65 13.44 7.69 -6.86
C TYR A 65 12.54 7.15 -5.72
N PHE A 66 13.07 6.24 -4.90
CA PHE A 66 12.34 5.70 -3.76
C PHE A 66 12.11 6.75 -2.67
N LEU A 67 13.07 7.63 -2.40
CA LEU A 67 12.94 8.75 -1.46
C LEU A 67 11.68 9.56 -1.71
N LYS A 68 11.48 10.01 -2.94
CA LYS A 68 10.29 10.79 -3.31
C LYS A 68 8.98 10.02 -3.09
N ARG A 69 9.00 8.69 -3.25
CA ARG A 69 7.83 7.83 -2.99
C ARG A 69 7.58 7.70 -1.49
N PHE A 70 8.62 7.55 -0.69
CA PHE A 70 8.50 7.50 0.77
C PHE A 70 7.98 8.81 1.36
N GLU A 71 8.44 9.94 0.90
CA GLU A 71 7.94 11.26 1.34
C GLU A 71 6.42 11.36 1.17
N ASN A 72 5.89 10.92 0.04
CA ASN A 72 4.45 10.92 -0.22
C ASN A 72 3.67 9.90 0.63
N SER A 73 4.34 8.90 1.18
CA SER A 73 3.75 7.78 1.90
C SER A 73 4.06 7.81 3.40
N TYR A 74 4.78 8.83 3.85
CA TYR A 74 5.24 8.97 5.24
C TYR A 74 4.12 8.75 6.27
N THR A 75 2.94 9.32 6.02
CA THR A 75 1.78 9.20 6.91
C THR A 75 1.26 7.75 7.03
N PHE A 76 1.49 6.90 6.02
CA PHE A 76 0.87 5.58 5.93
C PHE A 76 1.78 4.44 6.38
N ILE A 77 3.09 4.58 6.23
CA ILE A 77 4.07 3.56 6.61
C ILE A 77 3.98 3.18 8.10
N PRO A 78 3.91 4.14 9.05
CA PRO A 78 3.78 3.80 10.47
C PRO A 78 2.50 3.03 10.78
N ILE A 79 1.38 3.35 10.10
CA ILE A 79 0.10 2.66 10.28
C ILE A 79 0.22 1.20 9.85
N ILE A 80 0.78 0.96 8.66
CA ILE A 80 0.97 -0.40 8.14
C ILE A 80 1.89 -1.20 9.07
N ARG A 81 3.01 -0.61 9.52
CA ARG A 81 3.94 -1.23 10.48
C ARG A 81 3.26 -1.63 11.78
N ASN A 82 2.44 -0.74 12.33
CA ASN A 82 1.69 -1.04 13.55
C ASN A 82 0.69 -2.19 13.32
N MET A 83 -0.01 -2.20 12.20
CA MET A 83 -0.92 -3.30 11.85
C MET A 83 -0.19 -4.64 11.67
N ILE A 84 0.99 -4.64 11.03
CA ILE A 84 1.85 -5.83 10.90
C ILE A 84 2.25 -6.34 12.30
N ALA A 85 2.68 -5.45 13.20
CA ALA A 85 3.06 -5.80 14.57
C ALA A 85 1.88 -6.37 15.37
N GLN A 86 0.70 -5.75 15.26
CA GLN A 86 -0.53 -6.22 15.93
C GLN A 86 -0.95 -7.62 15.47
N GLU A 87 -0.68 -7.94 14.21
CA GLU A 87 -0.94 -9.28 13.65
C GLU A 87 0.15 -10.30 13.97
N GLY A 88 1.23 -9.91 14.64
CA GLY A 88 2.36 -10.77 14.98
C GLY A 88 3.17 -11.23 13.77
N LEU A 89 3.15 -10.47 12.67
CA LEU A 89 3.88 -10.76 11.44
C LEU A 89 5.26 -10.10 11.42
N PRO A 90 6.22 -10.65 10.67
CA PRO A 90 7.51 -10.01 10.44
C PRO A 90 7.36 -8.60 9.86
N GLN A 91 8.13 -7.63 10.38
CA GLN A 91 8.04 -6.24 9.93
C GLN A 91 8.48 -6.05 8.47
N GLU A 92 9.23 -6.99 7.95
CA GLU A 92 9.69 -7.07 6.57
C GLU A 92 8.53 -7.19 5.57
N PHE A 93 7.35 -7.62 6.00
CA PHE A 93 6.14 -7.65 5.15
C PHE A 93 5.64 -6.28 4.72
N LEU A 94 6.15 -5.21 5.35
CA LEU A 94 6.02 -3.86 4.82
C LEU A 94 6.51 -3.76 3.36
N PHE A 95 7.58 -4.49 3.03
CA PHE A 95 8.18 -4.43 1.70
C PHE A 95 7.38 -5.19 0.63
N VAL A 96 6.43 -6.04 1.03
CA VAL A 96 5.42 -6.57 0.09
C VAL A 96 4.60 -5.41 -0.49
N ALA A 97 4.04 -4.53 0.36
CA ALA A 97 3.30 -3.36 -0.11
C ALA A 97 4.17 -2.39 -0.93
N MET A 98 5.45 -2.29 -0.59
CA MET A 98 6.40 -1.47 -1.33
C MET A 98 6.64 -2.01 -2.75
N VAL A 99 6.87 -3.31 -2.89
CA VAL A 99 7.09 -3.95 -4.20
C VAL A 99 5.82 -3.92 -5.05
N GLU A 100 4.65 -4.03 -4.43
CA GLU A 100 3.37 -4.02 -5.14
C GLU A 100 3.01 -2.65 -5.72
N SER A 101 3.25 -1.57 -4.97
CA SER A 101 2.70 -0.26 -5.34
C SER A 101 3.60 0.94 -5.01
N GLU A 102 4.80 0.73 -4.47
CA GLU A 102 5.63 1.81 -3.92
C GLU A 102 4.84 2.65 -2.89
N PHE A 103 3.99 2.01 -2.11
CA PHE A 103 3.04 2.61 -1.16
C PHE A 103 2.03 3.59 -1.78
N ILE A 104 1.78 3.53 -3.07
CA ILE A 104 0.78 4.39 -3.73
C ILE A 104 -0.62 3.83 -3.48
N ILE A 105 -1.42 4.48 -2.61
CA ILE A 105 -2.76 4.01 -2.22
C ILE A 105 -3.71 3.87 -3.41
N ASN A 106 -3.61 4.75 -4.41
CA ASN A 106 -4.46 4.73 -5.59
C ASN A 106 -3.81 4.07 -6.81
N ALA A 107 -2.72 3.31 -6.61
CA ALA A 107 -2.09 2.56 -7.68
C ALA A 107 -3.10 1.67 -8.41
N GLN A 108 -2.93 1.56 -9.72
CA GLN A 108 -3.76 0.70 -10.55
C GLN A 108 -2.92 0.12 -11.69
N SER A 109 -2.89 -1.21 -11.79
CA SER A 109 -2.19 -1.91 -12.86
C SER A 109 -3.04 -2.00 -14.13
N SER A 110 -2.39 -2.31 -15.25
CA SER A 110 -3.07 -2.61 -16.52
C SER A 110 -3.99 -3.84 -16.42
N LYS A 111 -3.68 -4.76 -15.51
CA LYS A 111 -4.47 -5.97 -15.21
C LYS A 111 -5.60 -5.71 -14.19
N ARG A 112 -5.88 -4.45 -13.82
CA ARG A 112 -6.92 -4.02 -12.85
C ARG A 112 -6.62 -4.35 -11.39
N ALA A 113 -5.39 -4.72 -11.03
CA ALA A 113 -5.00 -4.72 -9.63
C ALA A 113 -5.03 -3.28 -9.10
N SER A 114 -5.39 -3.07 -7.82
CA SER A 114 -5.55 -1.72 -7.30
C SER A 114 -5.23 -1.63 -5.81
N GLY A 115 -4.83 -0.43 -5.41
CA GLY A 115 -4.52 -0.10 -4.03
C GLY A 115 -3.07 -0.42 -3.65
N ILE A 116 -2.74 -0.16 -2.39
CA ILE A 116 -1.38 -0.31 -1.87
C ILE A 116 -0.90 -1.78 -1.91
N TRP A 117 -1.84 -2.73 -1.84
CA TRP A 117 -1.61 -4.18 -1.83
C TRP A 117 -1.89 -4.85 -3.18
N GLN A 118 -2.19 -4.08 -4.23
CA GLN A 118 -2.45 -4.52 -5.59
C GLN A 118 -3.42 -5.72 -5.72
N PHE A 119 -4.50 -5.70 -4.96
CA PHE A 119 -5.51 -6.75 -5.08
C PHE A 119 -6.23 -6.75 -6.42
N MET A 120 -6.33 -7.93 -7.02
CA MET A 120 -7.26 -8.18 -8.13
C MET A 120 -8.71 -8.09 -7.64
N PRO A 121 -9.67 -7.68 -8.49
CA PRO A 121 -11.06 -7.50 -8.06
C PRO A 121 -11.70 -8.74 -7.42
N ASN A 122 -11.44 -9.92 -7.96
CA ASN A 122 -12.01 -11.17 -7.45
C ASN A 122 -11.39 -11.54 -6.08
N THR A 123 -10.07 -11.44 -5.96
CA THR A 123 -9.37 -11.67 -4.68
C THR A 123 -9.84 -10.68 -3.61
N ALA A 124 -9.97 -9.41 -3.94
CA ALA A 124 -10.48 -8.41 -3.00
C ALA A 124 -11.87 -8.76 -2.47
N LYS A 125 -12.78 -9.17 -3.37
CA LYS A 125 -14.14 -9.58 -2.99
C LYS A 125 -14.16 -10.84 -2.12
N SER A 126 -13.33 -11.85 -2.43
CA SER A 126 -13.22 -13.05 -1.59
C SER A 126 -12.66 -12.77 -0.19
N LEU A 127 -11.88 -11.69 -0.05
CA LEU A 127 -11.36 -11.19 1.22
C LEU A 127 -12.30 -10.18 1.92
N GLY A 128 -13.53 -10.02 1.42
CA GLY A 128 -14.56 -9.16 2.03
C GLY A 128 -14.42 -7.67 1.74
N LEU A 129 -13.57 -7.26 0.77
CA LEU A 129 -13.45 -5.87 0.36
C LEU A 129 -14.56 -5.49 -0.62
N GLU A 130 -15.26 -4.40 -0.33
CA GLU A 130 -16.35 -3.90 -1.16
C GLU A 130 -15.81 -3.15 -2.38
N ILE A 131 -16.29 -3.56 -3.56
CA ILE A 131 -16.02 -2.88 -4.83
C ILE A 131 -17.34 -2.69 -5.56
N ASN A 132 -17.80 -1.45 -5.65
CA ASN A 132 -19.04 -1.08 -6.34
C ASN A 132 -18.87 0.28 -7.04
N ASP A 133 -19.98 0.87 -7.48
CA ASP A 133 -19.97 2.15 -8.19
C ASP A 133 -19.49 3.33 -7.33
N TYR A 134 -19.62 3.27 -6.03
CA TYR A 134 -19.31 4.35 -5.07
C TYR A 134 -18.01 4.15 -4.33
N ILE A 135 -17.61 2.90 -4.11
CA ILE A 135 -16.50 2.54 -3.23
C ILE A 135 -15.58 1.53 -3.92
N ASP A 136 -14.28 1.61 -3.59
CA ASP A 136 -13.28 0.60 -3.92
C ASP A 136 -12.36 0.43 -2.72
N GLU A 137 -12.69 -0.53 -1.84
CA GLU A 137 -11.98 -0.74 -0.57
C GLU A 137 -10.57 -1.32 -0.74
N ARG A 138 -10.15 -1.66 -1.95
CA ARG A 138 -8.73 -1.92 -2.24
C ARG A 138 -7.85 -0.69 -2.03
N LYS A 139 -8.47 0.51 -2.08
CA LYS A 139 -7.84 1.82 -1.80
C LYS A 139 -8.12 2.34 -0.38
N ASP A 140 -8.76 1.54 0.45
CA ASP A 140 -8.89 1.79 1.88
C ASP A 140 -7.64 1.27 2.59
N LEU A 141 -6.82 2.18 3.14
CA LEU A 141 -5.55 1.82 3.75
C LEU A 141 -5.73 0.75 4.85
N ILE A 142 -6.69 0.95 5.74
CA ILE A 142 -6.88 0.09 6.91
C ILE A 142 -7.48 -1.26 6.52
N LYS A 143 -8.58 -1.22 5.75
CA LYS A 143 -9.28 -2.45 5.34
C LYS A 143 -8.42 -3.31 4.41
N SER A 144 -7.77 -2.69 3.42
CA SER A 144 -6.92 -3.46 2.49
C SER A 144 -5.68 -4.02 3.17
N THR A 145 -5.09 -3.29 4.13
CA THR A 145 -3.97 -3.82 4.91
C THR A 145 -4.40 -5.01 5.76
N ARG A 146 -5.51 -4.90 6.47
CA ARG A 146 -6.05 -6.04 7.25
C ARG A 146 -6.32 -7.25 6.36
N ALA A 147 -6.93 -7.05 5.20
CA ALA A 147 -7.18 -8.11 4.23
C ALA A 147 -5.88 -8.75 3.71
N ALA A 148 -4.85 -7.94 3.44
CA ALA A 148 -3.54 -8.44 2.96
C ALA A 148 -2.82 -9.27 4.01
N LEU A 149 -2.77 -8.79 5.26
CA LEU A 149 -2.12 -9.52 6.35
C LEU A 149 -2.86 -10.83 6.66
N GLY A 150 -4.19 -10.81 6.66
CA GLY A 150 -5.00 -12.03 6.80
C GLY A 150 -4.80 -13.01 5.64
N TYR A 151 -4.68 -12.51 4.42
CA TYR A 151 -4.43 -13.35 3.25
C TYR A 151 -3.02 -13.96 3.25
N LEU A 152 -2.00 -13.21 3.66
CA LEU A 152 -0.65 -13.73 3.83
C LEU A 152 -0.61 -14.85 4.90
N LYS A 153 -1.30 -14.69 6.03
CA LYS A 153 -1.43 -15.76 7.04
C LYS A 153 -2.13 -17.01 6.47
N PHE A 154 -3.22 -16.81 5.75
CA PHE A 154 -3.90 -17.92 5.08
C PHE A 154 -2.96 -18.66 4.12
N LEU A 155 -2.21 -17.92 3.29
CA LEU A 155 -1.24 -18.54 2.37
C LEU A 155 -0.13 -19.27 3.12
N TYR A 156 0.38 -18.72 4.22
CA TYR A 156 1.38 -19.36 5.07
C TYR A 156 0.90 -20.74 5.57
N GLU A 157 -0.33 -20.82 6.09
CA GLU A 157 -0.92 -22.10 6.51
C GLU A 157 -1.08 -23.07 5.33
N GLN A 158 -1.44 -22.58 4.14
CA GLN A 158 -1.63 -23.41 2.97
C GLN A 158 -0.33 -23.87 2.31
N THR A 159 0.80 -23.23 2.60
CA THR A 159 2.11 -23.52 2.01
C THR A 159 3.07 -24.20 2.98
N GLY A 160 2.54 -24.94 3.96
CA GLY A 160 3.36 -25.71 4.90
C GLY A 160 4.13 -24.83 5.88
N GLN A 161 3.59 -23.67 6.23
CA GLN A 161 4.20 -22.71 7.16
C GLN A 161 5.57 -22.19 6.69
N GLN A 162 5.65 -21.86 5.40
CA GLN A 162 6.85 -21.26 4.79
C GLN A 162 6.52 -19.89 4.19
N TRP A 163 7.07 -18.82 4.78
CA TRP A 163 6.76 -17.45 4.40
C TRP A 163 7.20 -17.12 2.97
N TYR A 164 8.34 -17.62 2.50
CA TYR A 164 8.76 -17.38 1.12
C TYR A 164 7.75 -17.96 0.11
N LEU A 165 7.19 -19.14 0.38
CA LEU A 165 6.14 -19.72 -0.46
C LEU A 165 4.83 -18.92 -0.37
N ALA A 166 4.45 -18.45 0.83
CA ALA A 166 3.28 -17.60 1.02
C ALA A 166 3.40 -16.29 0.22
N VAL A 167 4.57 -15.66 0.26
CA VAL A 167 4.87 -14.42 -0.49
C VAL A 167 4.87 -14.67 -1.99
N MET A 168 5.43 -15.79 -2.46
CA MET A 168 5.37 -16.18 -3.87
C MET A 168 3.93 -16.47 -4.32
N ALA A 169 3.14 -17.17 -3.49
CA ALA A 169 1.72 -17.43 -3.74
C ALA A 169 0.89 -16.14 -3.78
N TYR A 170 1.23 -15.14 -2.97
CA TYR A 170 0.59 -13.83 -3.01
C TYR A 170 0.73 -13.18 -4.40
N ASN A 171 1.93 -13.23 -4.99
CA ASN A 171 2.23 -12.65 -6.30
C ASN A 171 1.60 -13.43 -7.45
N CYS A 172 1.87 -14.74 -7.55
CA CYS A 172 1.45 -15.52 -8.72
C CYS A 172 0.08 -16.17 -8.59
N GLY A 173 -0.48 -16.20 -7.38
CA GLY A 173 -1.67 -16.94 -7.01
C GLY A 173 -1.36 -18.36 -6.55
N TYR A 174 -2.04 -18.78 -5.47
CA TYR A 174 -1.81 -20.08 -4.81
C TYR A 174 -1.89 -21.28 -5.75
N GLY A 175 -2.91 -21.31 -6.62
CA GLY A 175 -3.04 -22.42 -7.58
C GLY A 175 -1.90 -22.52 -8.61
N ARG A 176 -1.25 -21.41 -8.95
CA ARG A 176 -0.07 -21.43 -9.83
C ARG A 176 1.16 -21.93 -9.09
N LEU A 177 1.33 -21.53 -7.83
CA LEU A 177 2.41 -22.04 -6.99
C LEU A 177 2.30 -23.56 -6.83
N LEU A 178 1.11 -24.08 -6.54
CA LEU A 178 0.91 -25.54 -6.41
C LEU A 178 1.28 -26.29 -7.70
N LYS A 179 0.89 -25.77 -8.86
CA LYS A 179 1.29 -26.38 -10.15
C LYS A 179 2.80 -26.35 -10.36
N ALA A 180 3.47 -25.28 -9.96
CA ALA A 180 4.93 -25.20 -10.05
C ALA A 180 5.61 -26.24 -9.16
N ILE A 181 5.13 -26.42 -7.93
CA ILE A 181 5.62 -27.44 -7.00
C ILE A 181 5.35 -28.85 -7.55
N GLU A 182 4.16 -29.11 -8.11
CA GLU A 182 3.83 -30.38 -8.75
C GLU A 182 4.79 -30.69 -9.94
N GLN A 183 5.07 -29.70 -10.79
CA GLN A 183 6.01 -29.81 -11.91
C GLN A 183 7.47 -30.01 -11.45
N ALA A 184 7.78 -29.61 -10.22
CA ALA A 184 9.07 -29.79 -9.56
C ALA A 184 9.11 -31.09 -8.71
N ASP A 185 8.26 -32.07 -8.99
CA ASP A 185 8.16 -33.33 -8.26
C ASP A 185 7.97 -33.17 -6.73
N GLY A 186 7.32 -32.10 -6.33
CA GLY A 186 7.06 -31.78 -4.92
C GLY A 186 8.20 -31.01 -4.23
N ASP A 187 9.28 -30.67 -4.92
CA ASP A 187 10.36 -29.87 -4.37
C ASP A 187 9.93 -28.41 -4.19
N THR A 188 9.96 -27.92 -2.95
CA THR A 188 9.60 -26.57 -2.55
C THR A 188 10.81 -25.66 -2.40
N SER A 189 12.03 -26.17 -2.57
CA SER A 189 13.25 -25.38 -2.39
C SER A 189 13.31 -24.19 -3.35
N LEU A 190 13.85 -23.06 -2.86
CA LEU A 190 13.99 -21.88 -3.72
C LEU A 190 14.87 -22.13 -4.94
N ASN A 191 15.97 -22.88 -4.77
CA ASN A 191 16.88 -23.21 -5.88
C ASN A 191 16.12 -23.88 -7.03
N THR A 192 15.19 -24.79 -6.73
CA THR A 192 14.33 -25.43 -7.73
C THR A 192 13.27 -24.49 -8.28
N LEU A 193 12.52 -23.79 -7.42
CA LEU A 193 11.40 -22.95 -7.85
C LEU A 193 11.85 -21.67 -8.59
N LEU A 194 13.08 -21.20 -8.33
CA LEU A 194 13.67 -20.04 -9.00
C LEU A 194 14.54 -20.40 -10.21
N ASP A 195 14.67 -21.69 -10.56
CA ASP A 195 15.45 -22.16 -11.71
C ASP A 195 15.01 -21.47 -13.01
N GLU A 196 15.97 -20.84 -13.68
CA GLU A 196 15.73 -20.06 -14.89
C GLU A 196 15.58 -20.91 -16.15
N GLU A 197 16.14 -22.11 -16.15
CA GLU A 197 16.05 -23.05 -17.28
C GLU A 197 14.73 -23.81 -17.23
N LYS A 198 14.32 -24.29 -16.06
CA LYS A 198 13.06 -25.03 -15.85
C LYS A 198 11.83 -24.15 -15.90
N GLN A 199 11.94 -22.90 -15.45
CA GLN A 199 10.87 -21.89 -15.49
C GLN A 199 9.53 -22.34 -14.88
N TYR A 200 9.56 -23.06 -13.77
CA TYR A 200 8.36 -23.51 -13.06
C TYR A 200 7.44 -22.32 -12.69
N LEU A 201 8.06 -21.17 -12.36
CA LEU A 201 7.36 -19.93 -12.02
C LEU A 201 7.67 -18.82 -13.05
N PRO A 202 6.74 -17.86 -13.25
CA PRO A 202 6.99 -16.72 -14.12
C PRO A 202 8.21 -15.90 -13.64
N PRO A 203 8.96 -15.25 -14.56
CA PRO A 203 10.08 -14.37 -14.19
C PRO A 203 9.68 -13.29 -13.17
N GLU A 204 8.47 -12.74 -13.28
CA GLU A 204 7.93 -11.77 -12.33
C GLU A 204 7.93 -12.33 -10.89
N THR A 205 7.47 -13.58 -10.71
CA THR A 205 7.39 -14.22 -9.39
C THR A 205 8.77 -14.60 -8.86
N ARG A 206 9.66 -15.11 -9.74
CA ARG A 206 11.05 -15.42 -9.36
C ARG A 206 11.80 -14.18 -8.86
N ASN A 207 11.58 -13.03 -9.49
CA ASN A 207 12.16 -11.76 -9.08
C ASN A 207 11.43 -11.10 -7.89
N TYR A 208 10.23 -11.54 -7.55
CA TYR A 208 9.41 -10.91 -6.51
C TYR A 208 10.02 -11.07 -5.12
N ILE A 209 10.34 -12.32 -4.73
CA ILE A 209 10.96 -12.58 -3.43
C ILE A 209 12.35 -11.93 -3.33
N ARG A 210 13.15 -11.99 -4.41
CA ARG A 210 14.45 -11.33 -4.48
C ARG A 210 14.33 -9.82 -4.21
N LYS A 211 13.37 -9.15 -4.84
CA LYS A 211 13.11 -7.72 -4.62
C LYS A 211 12.71 -7.40 -3.19
N ILE A 212 11.84 -8.19 -2.60
CA ILE A 212 11.37 -7.96 -1.22
C ILE A 212 12.54 -8.06 -0.25
N VAL A 213 13.36 -9.11 -0.37
CA VAL A 213 14.53 -9.31 0.48
C VAL A 213 15.55 -8.18 0.28
N ALA A 214 15.87 -7.83 -0.97
CA ALA A 214 16.80 -6.75 -1.27
C ALA A 214 16.32 -5.40 -0.72
N MET A 215 15.02 -5.08 -0.85
CA MET A 215 14.43 -3.88 -0.25
C MET A 215 14.48 -3.95 1.28
N SER A 216 14.22 -5.11 1.88
CA SER A 216 14.33 -5.30 3.32
C SER A 216 15.74 -5.04 3.83
N LEU A 217 16.76 -5.50 3.11
CA LEU A 217 18.17 -5.25 3.44
C LEU A 217 18.50 -3.76 3.38
N VAL A 218 18.20 -3.09 2.25
CA VAL A 218 18.52 -1.68 2.04
C VAL A 218 17.80 -0.78 3.04
N PHE A 219 16.50 -0.97 3.25
CA PHE A 219 15.69 -0.09 4.11
C PHE A 219 15.70 -0.46 5.60
N ASN A 220 16.41 -1.50 6.01
CA ASN A 220 16.80 -1.72 7.41
C ASN A 220 18.25 -1.34 7.68
N ASP A 221 18.99 -0.89 6.68
CA ASP A 221 20.35 -0.37 6.84
C ASP A 221 20.29 1.06 7.40
N ALA A 222 20.79 1.22 8.64
CA ALA A 222 20.73 2.49 9.36
C ALA A 222 21.59 3.57 8.68
N ASP A 223 22.72 3.22 8.10
CA ASP A 223 23.62 4.17 7.44
C ASP A 223 23.01 4.61 6.10
N PHE A 224 22.44 3.68 5.32
CA PHE A 224 21.69 4.02 4.11
C PHE A 224 20.54 4.99 4.42
N LEU A 225 19.76 4.71 5.45
CA LEU A 225 18.63 5.57 5.83
C LEU A 225 19.11 6.96 6.27
N LYS A 226 20.16 7.04 7.07
CA LYS A 226 20.74 8.30 7.55
C LYS A 226 21.30 9.13 6.39
N ASN A 227 22.08 8.52 5.51
CA ASN A 227 22.68 9.21 4.37
C ASN A 227 21.66 9.73 3.37
N ASN A 228 20.42 9.19 3.40
CA ASN A 228 19.31 9.58 2.56
C ASN A 228 18.21 10.37 3.31
N ASN A 229 18.45 10.80 4.56
CA ASN A 229 17.48 11.51 5.42
C ASN A 229 16.17 10.72 5.65
N LEU A 230 16.26 9.41 5.79
CA LEU A 230 15.15 8.47 5.99
C LEU A 230 15.08 7.90 7.41
N GLU A 231 15.81 8.47 8.38
CA GLU A 231 15.86 7.97 9.76
C GLU A 231 14.49 7.89 10.42
N TYR A 232 13.53 8.68 9.97
CA TYR A 232 12.16 8.61 10.43
C TYR A 232 11.51 7.23 10.20
N LEU A 233 11.99 6.46 9.21
CA LEU A 233 11.56 5.08 8.99
C LEU A 233 12.06 4.12 10.07
N LEU A 234 13.11 4.49 10.79
CA LEU A 234 13.61 3.75 11.96
C LEU A 234 12.71 3.95 13.18
N ASN A 235 11.92 5.01 13.23
CA ASN A 235 11.01 5.30 14.33
C ASN A 235 9.86 4.29 14.34
N ARG A 236 10.02 3.23 15.15
CA ARG A 236 9.04 2.14 15.30
C ARG A 236 7.93 2.44 16.30
N GLY A 237 8.02 3.57 16.99
CA GLY A 237 7.08 4.00 18.02
C GLY A 237 5.91 4.86 17.51
N ALA A 238 5.63 4.83 16.21
CA ALA A 238 4.54 5.62 15.65
C ALA A 238 3.19 5.18 16.24
N THR A 239 2.54 6.11 16.90
CA THR A 239 1.16 6.00 17.35
C THR A 239 0.21 6.02 16.16
N ASP A 240 -1.06 5.66 16.39
CA ASP A 240 -2.11 5.78 15.38
C ASP A 240 -2.15 7.23 14.88
N THR A 241 -1.78 7.42 13.61
CA THR A 241 -1.77 8.75 12.98
C THR A 241 -3.14 9.13 12.43
N LEU A 242 -4.09 8.17 12.35
CA LEU A 242 -5.45 8.37 11.87
C LEU A 242 -6.49 8.00 12.91
N ALA A 243 -7.51 8.87 13.03
CA ALA A 243 -8.75 8.53 13.71
C ALA A 243 -9.79 8.02 12.71
N THR A 244 -10.56 7.03 13.12
CA THR A 244 -11.67 6.48 12.35
C THR A 244 -12.98 7.07 12.84
N LEU A 245 -13.70 7.75 11.94
CA LEU A 245 -15.06 8.25 12.17
C LEU A 245 -16.05 7.30 11.54
N LYS A 246 -17.14 6.97 12.24
CA LYS A 246 -18.29 6.28 11.67
C LYS A 246 -19.35 7.30 11.30
N LEU A 247 -19.60 7.46 10.00
CA LEU A 247 -20.53 8.45 9.47
C LEU A 247 -21.58 7.80 8.59
N LYS A 248 -22.79 8.32 8.64
CA LYS A 248 -23.95 7.79 7.93
C LYS A 248 -23.87 8.01 6.42
N SER A 249 -24.63 7.19 5.69
CA SER A 249 -24.84 7.30 4.24
C SER A 249 -25.11 8.74 3.78
N GLY A 250 -24.56 9.12 2.63
CA GLY A 250 -24.84 10.39 1.96
C GLY A 250 -24.19 11.63 2.56
N VAL A 251 -23.40 11.52 3.63
CA VAL A 251 -22.67 12.66 4.20
C VAL A 251 -21.63 13.16 3.19
N PRO A 252 -21.63 14.48 2.85
CA PRO A 252 -20.61 15.06 1.99
C PRO A 252 -19.25 15.12 2.72
N LEU A 253 -18.19 14.62 2.08
CA LEU A 253 -16.82 14.69 2.64
C LEU A 253 -16.34 16.13 2.83
N GLY A 254 -16.87 17.09 2.05
CA GLY A 254 -16.57 18.51 2.24
C GLY A 254 -17.00 19.06 3.58
N LEU A 255 -18.10 18.58 4.16
CA LEU A 255 -18.53 18.96 5.50
C LEU A 255 -17.56 18.45 6.57
N VAL A 256 -17.10 17.21 6.40
CA VAL A 256 -16.08 16.63 7.29
C VAL A 256 -14.77 17.42 7.18
N ALA A 257 -14.32 17.71 5.96
CA ALA A 257 -13.11 18.47 5.74
C ALA A 257 -13.17 19.87 6.38
N ASN A 258 -14.28 20.59 6.15
CA ASN A 258 -14.47 21.92 6.73
C ASN A 258 -14.50 21.91 8.26
N SER A 259 -15.11 20.89 8.89
CA SER A 259 -15.18 20.79 10.35
C SER A 259 -13.82 20.63 11.02
N ILE A 260 -12.82 20.14 10.28
CA ILE A 260 -11.46 19.92 10.79
C ILE A 260 -10.43 20.88 10.19
N GLY A 261 -10.87 21.89 9.42
CA GLY A 261 -9.99 22.89 8.80
C GLY A 261 -9.10 22.33 7.68
N LEU A 262 -9.54 21.28 7.00
CA LEU A 262 -8.87 20.73 5.81
C LEU A 262 -9.66 21.07 4.53
N SER A 263 -8.95 21.14 3.43
CA SER A 263 -9.58 21.10 2.11
C SER A 263 -10.12 19.69 1.82
N LEU A 264 -11.12 19.59 0.93
CA LEU A 264 -11.62 18.31 0.46
C LEU A 264 -10.52 17.43 -0.15
N ASN A 265 -9.57 18.02 -0.84
CA ASN A 265 -8.46 17.29 -1.47
C ASN A 265 -7.50 16.69 -0.44
N GLU A 266 -7.23 17.39 0.66
CA GLU A 266 -6.43 16.87 1.77
C GLU A 266 -7.16 15.71 2.46
N LEU A 267 -8.45 15.86 2.78
CA LEU A 267 -9.22 14.77 3.38
C LEU A 267 -9.30 13.54 2.45
N LYS A 268 -9.41 13.73 1.15
CA LYS A 268 -9.45 12.64 0.17
C LYS A 268 -8.17 11.81 0.13
N LYS A 269 -7.01 12.34 0.50
CA LYS A 269 -5.75 11.57 0.59
C LYS A 269 -5.86 10.37 1.54
N TYR A 270 -6.62 10.53 2.61
CA TYR A 270 -6.87 9.48 3.62
C TYR A 270 -8.06 8.58 3.25
N ASN A 271 -8.90 9.00 2.30
CA ASN A 271 -10.19 8.39 1.98
C ASN A 271 -10.34 8.09 0.49
N MET A 272 -9.27 7.55 -0.13
CA MET A 272 -9.23 7.30 -1.59
C MET A 272 -10.16 6.17 -2.04
N HIS A 273 -10.69 5.38 -1.10
CA HIS A 273 -11.68 4.34 -1.38
C HIS A 273 -13.04 4.91 -1.78
N PHE A 274 -13.38 6.15 -1.39
CA PHE A 274 -14.58 6.81 -1.89
C PHE A 274 -14.33 7.40 -3.28
N LYS A 275 -15.08 6.93 -4.26
CA LYS A 275 -14.97 7.40 -5.66
C LYS A 275 -15.46 8.83 -5.84
N TYR A 276 -16.33 9.30 -4.95
CA TYR A 276 -16.97 10.62 -4.97
C TYR A 276 -16.71 11.41 -3.68
N ALA A 277 -17.07 12.68 -3.69
CA ALA A 277 -16.91 13.58 -2.55
C ALA A 277 -18.04 13.47 -1.51
N PHE A 278 -18.67 12.33 -1.40
CA PHE A 278 -19.71 12.01 -0.43
C PHE A 278 -19.71 10.53 -0.11
N LEU A 279 -20.23 10.17 1.05
CA LEU A 279 -20.40 8.77 1.44
C LEU A 279 -21.47 8.10 0.60
N PRO A 280 -21.31 6.82 0.24
CA PRO A 280 -22.28 6.14 -0.61
C PRO A 280 -23.69 6.27 -0.09
N PRO A 281 -24.70 6.38 -0.97
CA PRO A 281 -26.09 6.32 -0.56
C PRO A 281 -26.41 4.92 -0.04
N GLY A 282 -27.36 4.82 0.88
CA GLY A 282 -27.76 3.56 1.48
C GLY A 282 -28.82 3.75 2.53
N PRO A 283 -29.19 2.69 3.26
CA PRO A 283 -30.06 2.77 4.42
C PRO A 283 -29.57 3.81 5.42
N ALA A 284 -30.49 4.42 6.15
CA ALA A 284 -30.17 5.53 7.08
C ALA A 284 -29.26 5.13 8.25
N ASP A 285 -29.22 3.84 8.57
CA ASP A 285 -28.41 3.23 9.61
C ASP A 285 -27.04 2.71 9.10
N LYS A 286 -26.84 2.66 7.77
CA LYS A 286 -25.54 2.24 7.21
C LYS A 286 -24.50 3.30 7.49
N GLU A 287 -23.40 2.87 8.10
CA GLU A 287 -22.24 3.70 8.41
C GLU A 287 -21.03 3.32 7.55
N TYR A 288 -20.20 4.32 7.31
CA TYR A 288 -18.93 4.20 6.59
C TYR A 288 -17.80 4.72 7.44
N ASN A 289 -16.64 4.08 7.34
CA ASN A 289 -15.42 4.58 7.98
C ASN A 289 -14.85 5.75 7.17
N VAL A 290 -14.64 6.87 7.83
CA VAL A 290 -13.94 8.04 7.30
C VAL A 290 -12.71 8.27 8.16
N TYR A 291 -11.56 8.39 7.52
CA TYR A 291 -10.28 8.58 8.21
C TYR A 291 -9.89 10.05 8.20
N ILE A 292 -9.46 10.54 9.36
CA ILE A 292 -8.93 11.88 9.54
C ILE A 292 -7.61 11.81 10.32
N PRO A 293 -6.70 12.80 10.20
CA PRO A 293 -5.54 12.89 11.09
C PRO A 293 -5.98 12.91 12.55
N TYR A 294 -5.32 12.13 13.40
CA TYR A 294 -5.74 11.96 14.81
C TYR A 294 -5.80 13.29 15.58
N GLU A 295 -4.85 14.19 15.33
CA GLU A 295 -4.81 15.51 15.92
C GLU A 295 -6.00 16.40 15.56
N LYS A 296 -6.77 16.04 14.51
CA LYS A 296 -7.98 16.74 14.09
C LYS A 296 -9.26 16.23 14.75
N LEU A 297 -9.18 15.13 15.53
CA LEU A 297 -10.36 14.49 16.12
C LEU A 297 -11.10 15.43 17.08
N SER A 298 -10.38 16.25 17.85
CA SER A 298 -10.96 17.24 18.74
C SER A 298 -11.77 18.29 17.99
N LEU A 299 -11.22 18.83 16.89
CA LEU A 299 -11.91 19.79 16.03
C LEU A 299 -13.17 19.18 15.39
N PHE A 300 -13.08 17.93 14.95
CA PHE A 300 -14.24 17.23 14.43
C PHE A 300 -15.36 17.16 15.45
N ARG A 301 -15.08 16.75 16.69
CA ARG A 301 -16.07 16.65 17.78
C ARG A 301 -16.71 17.98 18.14
N GLN A 302 -15.97 19.08 18.00
CA GLN A 302 -16.46 20.42 18.28
C GLN A 302 -17.33 20.99 17.16
N ASN A 303 -16.98 20.76 15.90
CA ASN A 303 -17.53 21.50 14.77
C ASN A 303 -18.48 20.69 13.90
N PHE A 304 -18.44 19.35 13.98
CA PHE A 304 -19.31 18.50 13.14
C PHE A 304 -20.60 18.16 13.88
N ASP A 305 -21.74 18.49 13.25
CA ASP A 305 -23.05 18.08 13.77
C ASP A 305 -23.25 16.57 13.52
N THR A 306 -23.12 15.78 14.60
CA THR A 306 -23.31 14.32 14.56
C THR A 306 -24.75 13.91 14.24
N ASN A 307 -25.74 14.83 14.40
CA ASN A 307 -27.13 14.62 14.02
C ASN A 307 -27.40 15.05 12.57
N TYR A 308 -26.36 15.49 11.84
CA TYR A 308 -26.51 15.91 10.45
C TYR A 308 -27.24 14.85 9.64
N LYS A 309 -28.36 15.26 9.06
CA LYS A 309 -29.13 14.44 8.11
C LYS A 309 -28.91 15.02 6.72
N PRO A 310 -28.35 14.27 5.77
CA PRO A 310 -28.21 14.75 4.40
C PRO A 310 -29.57 15.20 3.85
N ASN A 311 -29.67 16.48 3.50
CA ASN A 311 -30.89 17.04 2.86
C ASN A 311 -31.05 16.59 1.42
N SER A 312 -30.02 15.98 0.84
CA SER A 312 -30.02 15.47 -0.52
C SER A 312 -29.58 14.02 -0.54
N ALA A 313 -30.33 13.20 -1.25
CA ALA A 313 -29.84 11.90 -1.69
C ALA A 313 -29.02 12.11 -2.96
N PHE A 314 -27.95 11.34 -3.11
CA PHE A 314 -27.19 11.32 -4.35
C PHE A 314 -27.48 10.02 -5.08
N ILE A 315 -27.71 10.08 -6.38
CA ILE A 315 -27.80 8.91 -7.24
C ILE A 315 -26.76 9.00 -8.35
N LEU A 316 -26.40 7.87 -8.93
CA LEU A 316 -25.56 7.83 -10.12
C LEU A 316 -26.46 7.71 -11.36
N HIS A 317 -26.31 8.66 -12.27
CA HIS A 317 -26.89 8.61 -13.61
C HIS A 317 -25.81 8.24 -14.62
N LYS A 318 -26.10 7.24 -15.46
CA LYS A 318 -25.22 6.84 -16.55
C LYS A 318 -25.70 7.53 -17.83
N VAL A 319 -24.91 8.47 -18.33
CA VAL A 319 -25.24 9.27 -19.51
C VAL A 319 -25.54 8.39 -20.72
N GLN A 320 -26.71 8.58 -21.31
CA GLN A 320 -27.18 7.89 -22.51
C GLN A 320 -26.85 8.71 -23.78
N LYS A 321 -26.95 8.06 -24.93
CA LYS A 321 -26.76 8.74 -26.21
C LYS A 321 -27.80 9.87 -26.38
N GLY A 322 -27.33 11.08 -26.67
CA GLY A 322 -28.16 12.27 -26.87
C GLY A 322 -28.54 13.04 -25.63
N GLU A 323 -28.17 12.59 -24.42
CA GLU A 323 -28.37 13.34 -23.20
C GLU A 323 -27.40 14.51 -23.06
N THR A 324 -27.89 15.57 -22.44
CA THR A 324 -27.14 16.80 -22.12
C THR A 324 -27.30 17.14 -20.65
N LEU A 325 -26.43 18.00 -20.10
CA LEU A 325 -26.64 18.51 -18.75
C LEU A 325 -28.00 19.17 -18.56
N THR A 326 -28.53 19.78 -19.63
CA THR A 326 -29.88 20.40 -19.61
C THR A 326 -30.97 19.36 -19.50
N SER A 327 -30.94 18.28 -20.29
CA SER A 327 -31.96 17.22 -20.21
C SER A 327 -31.90 16.51 -18.86
N ILE A 328 -30.68 16.19 -18.38
CA ILE A 328 -30.46 15.52 -17.10
C ILE A 328 -30.89 16.42 -15.91
N SER A 329 -30.58 17.74 -15.94
CA SER A 329 -31.01 18.64 -14.87
C SER A 329 -32.52 18.74 -14.76
N ARG A 330 -33.25 18.77 -15.90
CA ARG A 330 -34.72 18.75 -15.92
C ARG A 330 -35.29 17.44 -15.38
N GLN A 331 -34.75 16.30 -15.84
CA GLN A 331 -35.18 14.97 -15.40
C GLN A 331 -35.14 14.81 -13.89
N TYR A 332 -34.08 15.30 -13.27
CA TYR A 332 -33.81 15.14 -11.82
C TYR A 332 -34.18 16.36 -10.98
N LYS A 333 -34.83 17.37 -11.56
CA LYS A 333 -35.22 18.61 -10.86
C LYS A 333 -34.07 19.29 -10.12
N THR A 334 -32.91 19.34 -10.77
CA THR A 334 -31.70 20.01 -10.25
C THR A 334 -31.23 21.08 -11.23
N THR A 335 -30.14 21.78 -10.93
CA THR A 335 -29.58 22.80 -11.83
C THR A 335 -28.32 22.32 -12.53
N ILE A 336 -28.02 22.88 -13.72
CA ILE A 336 -26.78 22.60 -14.44
C ILE A 336 -25.56 22.99 -13.60
N ASN A 337 -25.63 24.10 -12.87
CA ASN A 337 -24.55 24.56 -12.00
C ASN A 337 -24.28 23.56 -10.88
N GLU A 338 -25.33 23.03 -10.26
CA GLU A 338 -25.18 22.04 -9.21
C GLU A 338 -24.62 20.71 -9.76
N LEU A 339 -25.10 20.26 -10.94
CA LEU A 339 -24.52 19.10 -11.61
C LEU A 339 -23.04 19.29 -11.90
N LYS A 340 -22.63 20.43 -12.41
CA LYS A 340 -21.21 20.74 -12.65
C LYS A 340 -20.41 20.76 -11.36
N ARG A 341 -20.91 21.42 -10.32
CA ARG A 341 -20.26 21.54 -9.03
C ARG A 341 -19.99 20.17 -8.39
N VAL A 342 -21.01 19.32 -8.32
CA VAL A 342 -20.95 18.00 -7.67
C VAL A 342 -20.03 17.04 -8.43
N ASN A 343 -20.00 17.17 -9.77
CA ASN A 343 -19.19 16.30 -10.64
C ASN A 343 -17.83 16.88 -11.02
N GLY A 344 -17.46 18.06 -10.55
CA GLY A 344 -16.21 18.74 -10.91
C GLY A 344 -16.08 19.06 -12.41
N LEU A 345 -17.19 19.28 -13.12
CA LEU A 345 -17.19 19.51 -14.55
C LEU A 345 -16.81 20.97 -14.88
N LYS A 346 -15.74 21.13 -15.64
CA LYS A 346 -15.29 22.45 -16.10
C LYS A 346 -16.11 22.98 -17.29
N ASN A 347 -16.69 22.08 -18.09
CA ASN A 347 -17.50 22.41 -19.26
C ASN A 347 -18.80 21.61 -19.26
N SER A 348 -19.58 21.67 -20.34
CA SER A 348 -20.88 20.98 -20.46
C SER A 348 -20.83 19.70 -21.30
N PHE A 349 -19.66 19.28 -21.76
CA PHE A 349 -19.52 18.10 -22.58
C PHE A 349 -19.66 16.84 -21.71
N LEU A 350 -20.44 15.88 -22.19
CA LEU A 350 -20.66 14.59 -21.57
C LEU A 350 -20.25 13.48 -22.53
N SER A 351 -19.67 12.43 -22.00
CA SER A 351 -19.39 11.21 -22.76
C SER A 351 -20.47 10.16 -22.50
N ILE A 352 -20.85 9.40 -23.52
CA ILE A 352 -21.76 8.26 -23.37
C ILE A 352 -21.16 7.30 -22.33
N ASN A 353 -22.00 6.76 -21.45
CA ASN A 353 -21.63 5.93 -20.32
C ASN A 353 -20.87 6.66 -19.19
N GLN A 354 -20.64 7.97 -19.28
CA GLN A 354 -20.14 8.75 -18.16
C GLN A 354 -21.09 8.63 -16.97
N LYS A 355 -20.58 8.38 -15.79
CA LYS A 355 -21.37 8.37 -14.55
C LYS A 355 -21.38 9.77 -13.96
N LEU A 356 -22.56 10.32 -13.76
CA LEU A 356 -22.79 11.60 -13.10
C LEU A 356 -23.46 11.40 -11.75
N VAL A 357 -22.94 12.10 -10.76
CA VAL A 357 -23.60 12.25 -9.46
C VAL A 357 -24.73 13.26 -9.60
N ILE A 358 -25.92 12.86 -9.26
CA ILE A 358 -27.13 13.70 -9.29
C ILE A 358 -27.56 13.97 -7.85
N PRO A 359 -27.53 15.21 -7.36
CA PRO A 359 -28.13 15.57 -6.09
C PRO A 359 -29.65 15.59 -6.22
N ILE A 360 -30.32 14.82 -5.38
CA ILE A 360 -31.78 14.83 -5.27
C ILE A 360 -32.13 15.52 -3.96
N LEU A 361 -32.78 16.68 -4.05
CA LEU A 361 -33.31 17.35 -2.89
C LEU A 361 -34.46 16.50 -2.31
N LYS A 362 -34.36 16.12 -1.03
CA LYS A 362 -35.52 15.57 -0.32
C LYS A 362 -36.50 16.71 -0.11
N THR A 363 -37.64 16.65 -0.78
CA THR A 363 -38.81 17.52 -0.52
C THR A 363 -39.38 17.20 0.85
#